data_55a2233cf5d88498a5ed70e85b5d327f
#
_entry.id   55a2233cf5d88498a5ed70e85b5d327f
#
_cell.length_a   1.000
_cell.length_b   1.000
_cell.length_c   1.000
_cell.angle_alpha   90.00
_cell.angle_beta   90.00
_cell.angle_gamma   90.00
#
_symmetry.space_group_name_H-M   'P 1'
#
loop_
_entity.id
_entity.type
_entity.pdbx_description
1 polymer ?
#
loop_
_entity_poly.entity_id
_entity_poly.type
_entity_poly.pdbx_seq_one_letter_code
_entity_poly.pdbx_strand_id
1 'polypeptide(L)'
;MGYRKIVIIGENNLCRSFMAEVILRGLIKRKNISDIEVISRGLVVLFSEPVSPMAVSILNRHGYEISEFRSSQLTEEDLESSDLALTMTKEQAEQVKTNFKAQTTCMSVGTFIDIEEKVP
;
A
#
# COMPACT_ATOMS: atom_id res chain seq x y z
N MET A 1 12.21 10.86 10.85
CA MET A 1 11.42 10.84 10.94
C MET A 1 10.58 10.11 10.45
N GLY A 2 10.00 9.64 10.78
CA GLY A 2 9.28 8.52 10.31
C GLY A 2 7.88 8.77 9.91
N TYR A 3 7.44 7.89 9.06
CA TYR A 3 6.04 7.86 8.68
C TYR A 3 5.28 7.09 9.74
N ARG A 4 4.07 7.53 10.06
CA ARG A 4 3.21 6.83 11.00
C ARG A 4 2.13 6.03 10.30
N LYS A 5 1.71 6.46 9.12
CA LYS A 5 0.71 5.74 8.36
C LYS A 5 1.05 5.79 6.88
N ILE A 6 1.10 4.63 6.26
CA ILE A 6 1.41 4.46 4.85
C ILE A 6 0.23 3.78 4.18
N VAL A 7 -0.26 4.35 3.07
CA VAL A 7 -1.29 3.70 2.27
C VAL A 7 -0.66 3.23 0.97
N ILE A 8 -0.83 1.94 0.66
CA ILE A 8 -0.34 1.34 -0.57
C ILE A 8 -1.51 1.21 -1.53
N ILE A 9 -1.33 1.70 -2.75
CA ILE A 9 -2.43 1.86 -3.71
C ILE A 9 -2.16 1.04 -4.96
N GLY A 10 -3.11 0.19 -5.31
CA GLY A 10 -3.10 -0.56 -6.56
C GLY A 10 -4.36 -0.26 -7.34
N GLU A 11 -4.56 -0.98 -8.45
CA GLU A 11 -5.72 -0.74 -9.26
C GLU A 11 -7.00 -1.19 -8.56
N ASN A 12 -7.07 -2.46 -8.16
CA ASN A 12 -8.28 -3.03 -7.57
C ASN A 12 -8.08 -3.61 -6.17
N ASN A 13 -6.89 -3.50 -5.62
CA ASN A 13 -6.58 -3.95 -4.25
C ASN A 13 -6.76 -5.46 -4.02
N LEU A 14 -6.59 -6.26 -5.07
CA LEU A 14 -6.78 -7.71 -4.97
C LEU A 14 -5.49 -8.52 -5.00
N CYS A 15 -4.39 -7.97 -5.45
CA CYS A 15 -3.16 -8.72 -5.60
C CYS A 15 -1.94 -7.93 -5.14
N ARG A 16 -1.35 -7.10 -6.04
CA ARG A 16 -0.05 -6.46 -5.75
C ARG A 16 -0.07 -5.52 -4.54
N SER A 17 -1.06 -4.65 -4.44
CA SER A 17 -1.09 -3.71 -3.30
C SER A 17 -1.33 -4.46 -1.98
N PHE A 18 -2.16 -5.50 -2.01
CA PHE A 18 -2.39 -6.33 -0.85
C PHE A 18 -1.09 -7.05 -0.43
N MET A 19 -0.39 -7.66 -1.40
CA MET A 19 0.86 -8.35 -1.12
C MET A 19 1.88 -7.39 -0.52
N ALA A 20 1.97 -6.18 -1.08
CA ALA A 20 2.90 -5.18 -0.58
C ALA A 20 2.57 -4.79 0.86
N GLU A 21 1.28 -4.66 1.19
CA GLU A 21 0.87 -4.37 2.56
C GLU A 21 1.33 -5.48 3.52
N VAL A 22 1.07 -6.73 3.17
CA VAL A 22 1.41 -7.87 4.04
C VAL A 22 2.92 -7.95 4.24
N ILE A 23 3.69 -7.80 3.16
CA ILE A 23 5.14 -7.87 3.23
C ILE A 23 5.70 -6.74 4.09
N LEU A 24 5.22 -5.53 3.89
CA LEU A 24 5.71 -4.38 4.66
C LEU A 24 5.36 -4.53 6.13
N ARG A 25 4.15 -4.97 6.45
CA ARG A 25 3.78 -5.24 7.84
C ARG A 25 4.70 -6.28 8.48
N GLY A 26 5.02 -7.33 7.74
CA GLY A 26 5.92 -8.37 8.24
C GLY A 26 7.33 -7.85 8.50
N LEU A 27 7.83 -6.98 7.63
CA LEU A 27 9.14 -6.38 7.80
C LEU A 27 9.18 -5.46 9.01
N ILE A 28 8.13 -4.65 9.19
CA ILE A 28 8.02 -3.76 10.34
C ILE A 28 8.04 -4.56 11.63
N LYS A 29 7.28 -5.65 11.68
CA LYS A 29 7.23 -6.51 12.87
C LYS A 29 8.58 -7.14 13.16
N ARG A 30 9.25 -7.63 12.12
CA ARG A 30 10.55 -8.30 12.28
C ARG A 30 11.62 -7.36 12.81
N LYS A 31 11.55 -6.08 12.43
CA LYS A 31 12.53 -5.09 12.84
C LYS A 31 12.14 -4.39 14.15
N ASN A 32 11.07 -4.86 14.77
CA ASN A 32 10.56 -4.30 16.03
C ASN A 32 10.28 -2.80 15.94
N ILE A 33 9.83 -2.34 14.79
CA ILE A 33 9.42 -0.96 14.63
C ILE A 33 7.97 -0.85 15.09
N SER A 34 7.66 0.10 15.96
CA SER A 34 6.30 0.32 16.42
C SER A 34 5.73 1.59 15.82
N ASP A 35 4.42 1.74 15.97
CA ASP A 35 3.71 2.96 15.62
C ASP A 35 3.65 3.28 14.13
N ILE A 36 3.79 2.26 13.28
CA ILE A 36 3.57 2.43 11.84
C ILE A 36 2.37 1.59 11.43
N GLU A 37 1.37 2.25 10.88
CA GLU A 37 0.19 1.59 10.33
C GLU A 37 0.34 1.51 8.82
N VAL A 38 0.05 0.36 8.23
CA VAL A 38 0.08 0.16 6.78
C VAL A 38 -1.28 -0.34 6.34
N ILE A 39 -1.87 0.33 5.38
CA ILE A 39 -3.12 -0.11 4.76
C ILE A 39 -2.91 -0.19 3.26
N SER A 40 -3.78 -0.92 2.57
CA SER A 40 -3.80 -0.93 1.11
C SER A 40 -5.20 -0.64 0.60
N ARG A 41 -5.26 -0.02 -0.59
CA ARG A 41 -6.52 0.41 -1.20
C ARG A 41 -6.43 0.26 -2.70
N GLY A 42 -7.57 0.30 -3.37
CA GLY A 42 -7.64 0.26 -4.82
C GLY A 42 -8.18 1.56 -5.39
N LEU A 43 -7.72 1.90 -6.58
CA LEU A 43 -8.24 3.09 -7.28
C LEU A 43 -9.67 2.87 -7.76
N VAL A 44 -9.99 1.64 -8.18
CA VAL A 44 -11.32 1.30 -8.67
C VAL A 44 -11.76 0.00 -8.02
N VAL A 45 -12.57 0.10 -6.97
CA VAL A 45 -13.10 -1.06 -6.26
C VAL A 45 -14.62 -0.90 -6.23
N LEU A 46 -15.28 -1.51 -7.20
CA LEU A 46 -16.73 -1.41 -7.31
C LEU A 46 -17.43 -2.25 -6.25
N PHE A 47 -16.87 -3.41 -5.94
CA PHE A 47 -17.40 -4.30 -4.91
C PHE A 47 -16.25 -4.80 -4.07
N SER A 48 -16.43 -4.82 -2.75
CA SER A 48 -15.43 -5.40 -1.86
C SER A 48 -15.37 -6.91 -2.09
N GLU A 49 -14.18 -7.40 -2.41
CA GLU A 49 -13.97 -8.81 -2.74
C GLU A 49 -12.83 -9.40 -1.94
N PRO A 50 -12.84 -10.74 -1.72
CA PRO A 50 -11.66 -11.38 -1.13
C PRO A 50 -10.49 -11.27 -2.08
N VAL A 51 -9.28 -11.25 -1.52
CA VAL A 51 -8.07 -11.13 -2.34
C VAL A 51 -7.85 -12.38 -3.18
N SER A 52 -7.00 -12.23 -4.20
CA SER A 52 -6.64 -13.29 -5.11
C SER A 52 -6.11 -14.52 -4.35
N PRO A 53 -6.65 -15.73 -4.62
CA PRO A 53 -6.10 -16.95 -4.01
C PRO A 53 -4.64 -17.17 -4.34
N MET A 54 -4.20 -16.73 -5.53
CA MET A 54 -2.80 -16.84 -5.92
C MET A 54 -1.92 -16.00 -5.01
N ALA A 55 -2.35 -14.77 -4.71
CA ALA A 55 -1.60 -13.89 -3.81
C ALA A 55 -1.49 -14.52 -2.42
N VAL A 56 -2.59 -15.06 -1.91
CA VAL A 56 -2.60 -15.73 -0.61
C VAL A 56 -1.62 -16.90 -0.60
N SER A 57 -1.66 -17.71 -1.65
CA SER A 57 -0.80 -18.89 -1.76
C SER A 57 0.68 -18.50 -1.77
N ILE A 58 1.04 -17.49 -2.54
CA ILE A 58 2.43 -17.02 -2.62
C ILE A 58 2.91 -16.51 -1.27
N LEU A 59 2.10 -15.69 -0.60
CA LEU A 59 2.48 -15.14 0.69
C LEU A 59 2.64 -16.23 1.74
N ASN A 60 1.72 -17.21 1.76
CA ASN A 60 1.81 -18.32 2.69
C ASN A 60 3.07 -19.15 2.49
N ARG A 61 3.46 -19.33 1.22
CA ARG A 61 4.71 -20.09 0.93
C ARG A 61 5.95 -19.36 1.44
N HIS A 62 5.88 -18.05 1.57
CA HIS A 62 7.00 -17.25 2.07
C HIS A 62 6.90 -16.97 3.57
N GLY A 63 5.98 -17.64 4.26
CA GLY A 63 5.88 -17.55 5.71
C GLY A 63 5.09 -16.38 6.25
N TYR A 64 4.35 -15.68 5.40
CA TYR A 64 3.51 -14.59 5.86
C TYR A 64 2.14 -15.12 6.28
N GLU A 65 1.67 -14.65 7.42
CA GLU A 65 0.34 -14.99 7.89
C GLU A 65 -0.63 -13.95 7.35
N ILE A 66 -1.78 -14.41 6.89
CA ILE A 66 -2.78 -13.54 6.31
C ILE A 66 -4.09 -13.71 7.07
N SER A 67 -4.55 -12.62 7.66
CA SER A 67 -5.88 -12.58 8.24
C SER A 67 -6.87 -12.29 7.13
N GLU A 68 -8.16 -12.39 7.45
CA GLU A 68 -9.20 -12.10 6.48
C GLU A 68 -9.02 -10.68 5.91
N PHE A 69 -9.09 -10.58 4.59
CA PHE A 69 -8.87 -9.31 3.91
C PHE A 69 -9.82 -9.17 2.74
N ARG A 70 -10.34 -7.97 2.56
CA ARG A 70 -11.19 -7.65 1.40
C ARG A 70 -10.72 -6.34 0.79
N SER A 71 -10.87 -6.24 -0.54
CA SER A 71 -10.48 -5.03 -1.24
C SER A 71 -11.30 -3.83 -0.77
N SER A 72 -10.69 -2.66 -0.76
CA SER A 72 -11.34 -1.43 -0.32
C SER A 72 -10.96 -0.28 -1.25
N GLN A 73 -11.93 0.58 -1.52
CA GLN A 73 -11.74 1.75 -2.37
C GLN A 73 -10.93 2.82 -1.65
N LEU A 74 -9.98 3.41 -2.36
CA LEU A 74 -9.23 4.56 -1.85
C LEU A 74 -10.16 5.75 -1.69
N THR A 75 -10.07 6.42 -0.53
CA THR A 75 -10.87 7.60 -0.24
C THR A 75 -9.99 8.80 0.06
N GLU A 76 -10.57 10.00 0.01
CA GLU A 76 -9.86 11.21 0.41
C GLU A 76 -9.36 11.10 1.85
N GLU A 77 -10.19 10.53 2.72
CA GLU A 77 -9.82 10.37 4.13
C GLU A 77 -8.61 9.47 4.29
N ASP A 78 -8.53 8.39 3.52
CA ASP A 78 -7.36 7.51 3.54
C ASP A 78 -6.08 8.31 3.26
N LEU A 79 -6.14 9.18 2.25
CA LEU A 79 -4.98 9.98 1.87
C LEU A 79 -4.66 11.04 2.92
N GLU A 80 -5.69 11.74 3.39
CA GLU A 80 -5.49 12.81 4.38
C GLU A 80 -4.91 12.29 5.68
N SER A 81 -5.29 11.08 6.07
CA SER A 81 -4.80 10.49 7.31
C SER A 81 -3.45 9.80 7.15
N SER A 82 -2.93 9.70 5.93
CA SER A 82 -1.68 9.02 5.66
C SER A 82 -0.53 10.02 5.50
N ASP A 83 0.66 9.60 5.91
CA ASP A 83 1.87 10.41 5.75
C ASP A 83 2.53 10.16 4.41
N LEU A 84 2.28 9.00 3.83
CA LEU A 84 2.89 8.60 2.56
C LEU A 84 1.93 7.70 1.81
N ALA A 85 1.77 7.96 0.52
CA ALA A 85 0.98 7.13 -0.37
C ALA A 85 1.90 6.55 -1.43
N LEU A 86 1.94 5.22 -1.53
CA LEU A 86 2.79 4.53 -2.48
C LEU A 86 1.92 3.77 -3.47
N THR A 87 2.13 4.03 -4.76
CA THR A 87 1.39 3.33 -5.82
C THR A 87 2.26 2.26 -6.45
N MET A 88 1.62 1.33 -7.14
CA MET A 88 2.36 0.26 -7.82
C MET A 88 3.03 0.78 -9.10
N THR A 89 2.43 1.79 -9.75
CA THR A 89 2.99 2.36 -10.98
C THR A 89 3.00 3.88 -10.90
N LYS A 90 3.83 4.51 -11.77
CA LYS A 90 3.88 5.96 -11.86
C LYS A 90 2.57 6.54 -12.38
N GLU A 91 1.92 5.84 -13.30
CA GLU A 91 0.63 6.26 -13.82
C GLU A 91 -0.42 6.35 -12.73
N GLN A 92 -0.40 5.40 -11.81
CA GLN A 92 -1.33 5.42 -10.68
C GLN A 92 -1.06 6.60 -9.77
N ALA A 93 0.21 6.96 -9.57
CA ALA A 93 0.56 8.14 -8.77
C ALA A 93 -0.02 9.40 -9.40
N GLU A 94 0.06 9.52 -10.71
CA GLU A 94 -0.52 10.66 -11.41
C GLU A 94 -2.04 10.67 -11.29
N GLN A 95 -2.67 9.50 -11.37
CA GLN A 95 -4.12 9.40 -11.19
C GLN A 95 -4.55 9.87 -9.80
N VAL A 96 -3.79 9.52 -8.77
CA VAL A 96 -4.08 9.97 -7.41
C VAL A 96 -4.01 11.49 -7.33
N LYS A 97 -2.94 12.07 -7.87
CA LYS A 97 -2.75 13.52 -7.82
C LYS A 97 -3.83 14.26 -8.60
N THR A 98 -4.30 13.68 -9.69
CA THR A 98 -5.32 14.29 -10.54
C THR A 98 -6.72 14.17 -9.94
N ASN A 99 -7.05 13.00 -9.38
CA ASN A 99 -8.41 12.67 -8.98
C ASN A 99 -8.73 12.94 -7.52
N PHE A 100 -7.73 13.21 -6.70
CA PHE A 100 -7.93 13.45 -5.27
C PHE A 100 -7.39 14.81 -4.90
N LYS A 101 -8.02 15.42 -3.89
CA LYS A 101 -7.65 16.77 -3.43
C LYS A 101 -6.55 16.76 -2.37
N ALA A 102 -6.35 15.62 -1.71
CA ALA A 102 -5.38 15.52 -0.64
C ALA A 102 -3.97 15.85 -1.13
N GLN A 103 -3.20 16.51 -0.29
CA GLN A 103 -1.83 16.93 -0.61
C GLN A 103 -0.79 15.96 -0.08
N THR A 104 -1.19 14.73 0.20
CA THR A 104 -0.32 13.71 0.73
C THR A 104 0.81 13.42 -0.25
N THR A 105 2.03 13.27 0.26
CA THR A 105 3.16 12.83 -0.56
C THR A 105 2.82 11.51 -1.21
N CYS A 106 2.83 11.47 -2.54
CA CYS A 106 2.41 10.30 -3.30
C CYS A 106 3.38 10.03 -4.43
N MET A 107 3.86 8.79 -4.52
CA MET A 107 4.76 8.37 -5.58
C MET A 107 4.69 6.86 -5.75
N SER A 108 5.22 6.36 -6.87
CA SER A 108 5.26 4.90 -7.04
C SER A 108 6.31 4.30 -6.12
N VAL A 109 6.15 3.02 -5.82
CA VAL A 109 7.11 2.28 -5.00
C VAL A 109 8.51 2.37 -5.62
N GLY A 110 8.61 2.23 -6.95
CA GLY A 110 9.89 2.33 -7.63
C GLY A 110 10.55 3.69 -7.45
N THR A 111 9.77 4.77 -7.56
CA THR A 111 10.29 6.12 -7.36
C THR A 111 10.78 6.30 -5.92
N PHE A 112 10.00 5.80 -4.96
CA PHE A 112 10.37 5.91 -3.55
C PHE A 112 11.69 5.20 -3.27
N ILE A 113 11.86 4.00 -3.80
CA ILE A 113 13.10 3.24 -3.63
C ILE A 113 14.28 4.00 -4.23
N ASP A 114 14.11 4.55 -5.44
CA ASP A 114 15.16 5.32 -6.10
C ASP A 114 15.60 6.52 -5.25
N ILE A 115 14.65 7.22 -4.64
CA ILE A 115 14.97 8.35 -3.79
C ILE A 115 15.73 7.89 -2.55
N GLU A 116 15.24 6.85 -1.89
CA GLU A 116 15.85 6.35 -0.65
C GLU A 116 17.25 5.82 -0.88
N GLU A 117 17.51 5.21 -2.02
CA GLU A 117 18.84 4.65 -2.33
C GLU A 117 19.87 5.75 -2.55
N LYS A 118 19.46 6.96 -2.87
CA LYS A 118 20.36 8.09 -3.08
C LYS A 118 20.70 8.83 -1.82
N VAL A 119 20.04 8.51 -0.73
CA VAL A 119 20.30 9.15 0.57
C VAL A 119 21.44 8.39 1.24
N PRO A 120 22.54 9.07 1.60
CA PRO A 120 23.69 8.41 2.23
C PRO A 120 23.34 7.80 3.58
#